data_3426c6612cd928003d2f74b05401b940
#
_entry.id   3426c6612cd928003d2f74b05401b940
#
_cell.length_a   1.000
_cell.length_b   1.000
_cell.length_c   1.000
_cell.angle_alpha   90.00
_cell.angle_beta   90.00
_cell.angle_gamma   90.00
#
_symmetry.space_group_name_H-M   'P 1'
#
loop_
_entity.id
_entity.type
_entity.pdbx_description
1 polymer ?
#
loop_
_entity_poly.entity_id
_entity_poly.type
_entity_poly.pdbx_seq_one_letter_code
_entity_poly.pdbx_strand_id
1 'polypeptide(L)'
;VKSNEDSSSVLIFEMSGVADPSNVMSAINDDPVLARHIVLERIIVIVDALHGIEQIKNEPLARSQIEAADQIIISKAESCSENELSKLVATLNYMNPIDNISQSLFGVESPMPDLTPTDPIILSTKETVENLSPIKSIQLNLDDLTLRDDTWVGFSVWLSALLNRHGNQIVRIKGIVRTPNGRLLLQSVRKIMQNPERIPDEFDGSTETAENKVVLI
;
A
#
# COMPACT_ATOMS: atom_id res chain seq x y z
N VAL A 1 -5.27 41.23 0.48
CA VAL A 1 -4.81 40.06 -0.29
C VAL A 1 -5.69 38.94 0.11
N LYS A 2 -6.67 38.53 -0.71
CA LYS A 2 -7.48 37.35 -0.50
C LYS A 2 -6.58 36.14 -0.76
N SER A 3 -6.30 35.35 0.26
CA SER A 3 -5.75 34.01 0.13
C SER A 3 -6.75 33.17 -0.65
N ASN A 4 -6.37 32.66 -1.82
CA ASN A 4 -7.09 31.59 -2.48
C ASN A 4 -6.99 30.35 -1.57
N GLU A 5 -8.09 29.98 -0.96
CA GLU A 5 -8.28 28.76 -0.23
C GLU A 5 -8.40 27.61 -1.22
N ASP A 6 -7.72 26.52 -0.89
CA ASP A 6 -7.93 25.16 -1.38
C ASP A 6 -7.74 24.85 -2.87
N SER A 7 -6.54 25.03 -3.37
CA SER A 7 -6.07 24.21 -4.47
C SER A 7 -5.02 23.22 -3.92
N SER A 8 -5.44 22.03 -3.51
CA SER A 8 -4.51 20.94 -3.29
C SER A 8 -3.85 20.60 -4.63
N SER A 9 -2.53 20.79 -4.72
CA SER A 9 -1.77 20.44 -5.90
C SER A 9 -1.35 18.98 -5.79
N VAL A 10 -1.62 18.18 -6.82
CA VAL A 10 -1.11 16.81 -6.90
C VAL A 10 0.32 16.86 -7.41
N LEU A 11 1.25 16.28 -6.65
CA LEU A 11 2.64 16.09 -7.03
C LEU A 11 2.84 14.60 -7.40
N ILE A 12 3.24 14.34 -8.63
CA ILE A 12 3.61 13.00 -9.08
C ILE A 12 5.13 12.91 -9.07
N PHE A 13 5.65 11.95 -8.33
CA PHE A 13 7.08 11.69 -8.21
C PHE A 13 7.43 10.34 -8.84
N GLU A 14 8.06 10.36 -10.01
CA GLU A 14 8.57 9.16 -10.66
C GLU A 14 9.96 8.83 -10.10
N MET A 15 10.09 7.64 -9.55
CA MET A 15 11.35 7.14 -9.02
C MET A 15 12.09 6.30 -10.06
N SER A 16 13.40 6.20 -9.90
CA SER A 16 14.18 5.20 -10.65
C SER A 16 13.70 3.78 -10.31
N GLY A 17 13.67 2.89 -11.30
CA GLY A 17 13.31 1.48 -11.11
C GLY A 17 14.18 0.73 -10.09
N VAL A 18 15.33 1.29 -9.70
CA VAL A 18 16.23 0.74 -8.67
C VAL A 18 16.10 1.48 -7.32
N ALA A 19 15.06 2.26 -7.13
CA ALA A 19 14.80 2.97 -5.88
C ALA A 19 13.81 2.20 -4.98
N ASP A 20 14.10 2.19 -3.69
CA ASP A 20 13.17 1.67 -2.67
C ASP A 20 12.21 2.79 -2.25
N PRO A 21 10.88 2.61 -2.38
CA PRO A 21 9.89 3.60 -1.95
C PRO A 21 10.04 4.02 -0.48
N SER A 22 10.46 3.10 0.39
CA SER A 22 10.64 3.37 1.81
C SER A 22 11.65 4.50 2.08
N ASN A 23 12.68 4.63 1.25
CA ASN A 23 13.68 5.69 1.40
C ASN A 23 13.09 7.09 1.12
N VAL A 24 12.21 7.19 0.12
CA VAL A 24 11.54 8.47 -0.19
C VAL A 24 10.56 8.83 0.91
N MET A 25 9.82 7.84 1.41
CA MET A 25 8.90 8.06 2.54
C MET A 25 9.64 8.51 3.80
N SER A 26 10.78 7.89 4.12
CA SER A 26 11.62 8.32 5.23
C SER A 26 12.08 9.76 5.03
N ALA A 27 12.57 10.12 3.85
CA ALA A 27 13.05 11.47 3.57
C ALA A 27 11.93 12.52 3.73
N ILE A 28 10.69 12.21 3.33
CA ILE A 28 9.53 13.10 3.52
C ILE A 28 9.20 13.23 5.01
N ASN A 29 9.18 12.12 5.76
CA ASN A 29 8.81 12.13 7.18
C ASN A 29 9.89 12.74 8.09
N ASP A 30 11.16 12.58 7.73
CA ASP A 30 12.28 13.10 8.51
C ASP A 30 12.50 14.62 8.35
N ASP A 31 11.97 15.21 7.29
CA ASP A 31 11.99 16.65 7.07
C ASP A 31 10.71 17.32 7.59
N PRO A 32 10.78 18.16 8.65
CA PRO A 32 9.60 18.79 9.24
C PRO A 32 8.83 19.70 8.28
N VAL A 33 9.47 20.22 7.24
CA VAL A 33 8.81 21.08 6.24
C VAL A 33 8.06 20.21 5.27
N LEU A 34 8.68 19.15 4.75
CA LEU A 34 8.02 18.22 3.83
C LEU A 34 6.86 17.51 4.51
N ALA A 35 7.04 17.02 5.73
CA ALA A 35 6.01 16.32 6.49
C ALA A 35 4.74 17.16 6.78
N ARG A 36 4.85 18.51 6.73
CA ARG A 36 3.70 19.41 6.90
C ARG A 36 2.99 19.79 5.61
N HIS A 37 3.66 19.63 4.47
CA HIS A 37 3.16 20.12 3.19
C HIS A 37 2.91 19.00 2.16
N ILE A 38 3.45 17.82 2.40
CA ILE A 38 3.33 16.69 1.49
C ILE A 38 2.64 15.53 2.23
N VAL A 39 1.57 15.06 1.64
CA VAL A 39 0.90 13.82 2.06
C VAL A 39 1.10 12.80 0.95
N LEU A 40 1.61 11.62 1.31
CA LEU A 40 1.71 10.53 0.36
C LEU A 40 0.34 9.87 0.22
N GLU A 41 -0.31 10.12 -0.90
CA GLU A 41 -1.63 9.58 -1.17
C GLU A 41 -1.54 8.12 -1.64
N ARG A 42 -0.60 7.83 -2.55
CA ARG A 42 -0.53 6.52 -3.21
C ARG A 42 0.86 6.18 -3.72
N ILE A 43 1.24 4.92 -3.56
CA ILE A 43 2.39 4.30 -4.22
C ILE A 43 1.87 3.43 -5.36
N ILE A 44 2.22 3.79 -6.59
CA ILE A 44 1.88 3.03 -7.79
C ILE A 44 3.12 2.29 -8.25
N VAL A 45 3.01 0.97 -8.43
CA VAL A 45 4.09 0.13 -8.94
C VAL A 45 3.70 -0.42 -10.29
N ILE A 46 4.58 -0.24 -11.27
CA ILE A 46 4.39 -0.77 -12.62
C ILE A 46 5.18 -2.07 -12.74
N VAL A 47 4.50 -3.14 -13.09
CA VAL A 47 5.10 -4.48 -13.28
C VAL A 47 5.01 -4.86 -14.75
N ASP A 48 6.14 -5.24 -15.34
CA ASP A 48 6.20 -5.73 -16.71
C ASP A 48 5.61 -7.15 -16.78
N ALA A 49 4.61 -7.37 -17.62
CA ALA A 49 3.95 -8.67 -17.75
C ALA A 49 4.90 -9.78 -18.21
N LEU A 50 5.90 -9.45 -19.06
CA LEU A 50 6.82 -10.42 -19.64
C LEU A 50 7.94 -10.82 -18.67
N HIS A 51 8.42 -9.86 -17.86
CA HIS A 51 9.61 -10.04 -17.03
C HIS A 51 9.31 -10.03 -15.52
N GLY A 52 8.11 -9.62 -15.12
CA GLY A 52 7.73 -9.42 -13.73
C GLY A 52 7.98 -10.64 -12.85
N ILE A 53 7.62 -11.82 -13.30
CA ILE A 53 7.85 -13.08 -12.53
C ILE A 53 9.36 -13.32 -12.32
N GLU A 54 10.18 -13.08 -13.32
CA GLU A 54 11.63 -13.28 -13.22
C GLU A 54 12.26 -12.25 -12.28
N GLN A 55 11.86 -10.98 -12.39
CA GLN A 55 12.29 -9.92 -11.49
C GLN A 55 11.89 -10.21 -10.03
N ILE A 56 10.64 -10.61 -9.80
CA ILE A 56 10.17 -10.99 -8.46
C ILE A 56 11.01 -12.14 -7.88
N LYS A 57 11.40 -13.12 -8.70
CA LYS A 57 12.24 -14.26 -8.25
C LYS A 57 13.66 -13.83 -7.88
N ASN A 58 14.26 -12.97 -8.66
CA ASN A 58 15.70 -12.72 -8.62
C ASN A 58 16.05 -11.43 -7.85
N GLU A 59 15.12 -10.48 -7.72
CA GLU A 59 15.39 -9.14 -7.21
C GLU A 59 14.64 -8.86 -5.90
N PRO A 60 15.32 -8.82 -4.75
CA PRO A 60 14.68 -8.46 -3.48
C PRO A 60 14.02 -7.09 -3.52
N LEU A 61 14.57 -6.14 -4.27
CA LEU A 61 14.02 -4.80 -4.42
C LEU A 61 12.66 -4.81 -5.13
N ALA A 62 12.50 -5.62 -6.19
CA ALA A 62 11.21 -5.75 -6.87
C ALA A 62 10.12 -6.25 -5.90
N ARG A 63 10.47 -7.18 -5.02
CA ARG A 63 9.56 -7.64 -3.95
C ARG A 63 9.20 -6.52 -2.99
N SER A 64 10.18 -5.76 -2.50
CA SER A 64 9.93 -4.62 -1.60
C SER A 64 9.05 -3.55 -2.25
N GLN A 65 9.23 -3.28 -3.54
CA GLN A 65 8.40 -2.33 -4.28
C GLN A 65 6.94 -2.81 -4.37
N ILE A 66 6.73 -4.08 -4.75
CA ILE A 66 5.39 -4.68 -4.82
C ILE A 66 4.71 -4.68 -3.44
N GLU A 67 5.42 -5.07 -2.38
CA GLU A 67 4.91 -5.05 -1.02
C GLU A 67 4.49 -3.64 -0.56
N ALA A 68 5.17 -2.60 -1.03
CA ALA A 68 4.86 -1.21 -0.70
C ALA A 68 3.70 -0.62 -1.51
N ALA A 69 3.28 -1.26 -2.61
CA ALA A 69 2.31 -0.70 -3.54
C ALA A 69 0.91 -0.54 -2.95
N ASP A 70 0.26 0.59 -3.28
CA ASP A 70 -1.18 0.83 -3.11
C ASP A 70 -1.97 0.41 -4.34
N GLN A 71 -1.30 0.48 -5.49
CA GLN A 71 -1.84 0.09 -6.79
C GLN A 71 -0.73 -0.57 -7.60
N ILE A 72 -1.08 -1.63 -8.30
CA ILE A 72 -0.18 -2.28 -9.25
C ILE A 72 -0.77 -2.16 -10.64
N ILE A 73 0.03 -1.67 -11.58
CA ILE A 73 -0.34 -1.59 -13.00
C ILE A 73 0.55 -2.58 -13.76
N ILE A 74 -0.05 -3.59 -14.35
CA ILE A 74 0.67 -4.56 -15.17
C ILE A 74 0.78 -3.99 -16.59
N SER A 75 2.00 -3.63 -16.99
CA SER A 75 2.31 -3.13 -18.31
C SER A 75 2.58 -4.26 -19.31
N LYS A 76 2.41 -3.98 -20.60
CA LYS A 76 2.63 -4.94 -21.70
C LYS A 76 1.78 -6.22 -21.58
N ALA A 77 0.62 -6.12 -20.96
CA ALA A 77 -0.28 -7.26 -20.78
C ALA A 77 -0.74 -7.84 -22.13
N GLU A 78 -0.80 -7.02 -23.18
CA GLU A 78 -1.10 -7.47 -24.55
C GLU A 78 -0.04 -8.42 -25.15
N SER A 79 1.15 -8.47 -24.56
CA SER A 79 2.27 -9.27 -25.08
C SER A 79 2.45 -10.61 -24.39
N CYS A 80 1.64 -10.93 -23.39
CA CYS A 80 1.71 -12.20 -22.68
C CYS A 80 0.43 -13.04 -22.88
N SER A 81 0.53 -14.35 -22.67
CA SER A 81 -0.63 -15.23 -22.71
C SER A 81 -1.49 -15.07 -21.44
N GLU A 82 -2.78 -15.43 -21.55
CA GLU A 82 -3.70 -15.42 -20.41
C GLU A 82 -3.17 -16.24 -19.22
N ASN A 83 -2.56 -17.37 -19.46
CA ASN A 83 -2.00 -18.23 -18.42
C ASN A 83 -0.80 -17.56 -17.69
N GLU A 84 0.07 -16.88 -18.43
CA GLU A 84 1.19 -16.13 -17.85
C GLU A 84 0.69 -14.94 -17.03
N LEU A 85 -0.29 -14.21 -17.56
CA LEU A 85 -0.93 -13.10 -16.87
C LEU A 85 -1.63 -13.57 -15.59
N SER A 86 -2.39 -14.67 -15.65
CA SER A 86 -3.05 -15.28 -14.49
C SER A 86 -2.04 -15.65 -13.39
N LYS A 87 -0.91 -16.26 -13.76
CA LYS A 87 0.16 -16.61 -12.80
C LYS A 87 0.81 -15.37 -12.19
N LEU A 88 1.03 -14.34 -12.99
CA LEU A 88 1.58 -13.08 -12.49
C LEU A 88 0.62 -12.44 -11.47
N VAL A 89 -0.66 -12.30 -11.82
CA VAL A 89 -1.68 -11.71 -10.95
C VAL A 89 -1.83 -12.51 -9.66
N ALA A 90 -1.89 -13.85 -9.74
CA ALA A 90 -1.94 -14.71 -8.56
C ALA A 90 -0.73 -14.53 -7.65
N THR A 91 0.47 -14.36 -8.24
CA THR A 91 1.72 -14.13 -7.49
C THR A 91 1.73 -12.75 -6.84
N LEU A 92 1.28 -11.72 -7.56
CA LEU A 92 1.17 -10.35 -7.02
C LEU A 92 0.18 -10.28 -5.85
N ASN A 93 -1.00 -10.89 -6.00
CA ASN A 93 -2.00 -10.98 -4.93
C ASN A 93 -1.51 -11.78 -3.71
N TYR A 94 -0.66 -12.80 -3.93
CA TYR A 94 -0.04 -13.54 -2.85
C TYR A 94 0.97 -12.69 -2.06
N MET A 95 1.72 -11.82 -2.76
CA MET A 95 2.73 -10.94 -2.16
C MET A 95 2.13 -9.68 -1.53
N ASN A 96 1.12 -9.12 -2.16
CA ASN A 96 0.43 -7.93 -1.69
C ASN A 96 -1.07 -8.07 -1.99
N PRO A 97 -1.87 -8.47 -1.00
CA PRO A 97 -3.32 -8.68 -1.16
C PRO A 97 -4.06 -7.34 -1.23
N ILE A 98 -3.90 -6.63 -2.35
CA ILE A 98 -4.61 -5.39 -2.66
C ILE A 98 -5.64 -5.64 -3.75
N ASP A 99 -6.81 -5.02 -3.63
CA ASP A 99 -7.88 -5.13 -4.64
C ASP A 99 -7.66 -4.20 -5.85
N ASN A 100 -6.51 -3.53 -5.94
CA ASN A 100 -6.22 -2.50 -6.93
C ASN A 100 -5.08 -2.93 -7.88
N ILE A 101 -5.34 -3.98 -8.64
CA ILE A 101 -4.48 -4.41 -9.75
C ILE A 101 -5.20 -4.09 -11.06
N SER A 102 -4.56 -3.32 -11.92
CA SER A 102 -5.02 -3.00 -13.28
C SER A 102 -3.98 -3.40 -14.31
N GLN A 103 -4.34 -3.36 -15.58
CA GLN A 103 -3.42 -3.56 -16.68
C GLN A 103 -3.26 -2.29 -17.51
N SER A 104 -2.14 -2.20 -18.22
CA SER A 104 -1.94 -1.18 -19.25
C SER A 104 -1.75 -1.87 -20.60
N LEU A 105 -2.63 -1.55 -21.52
CA LEU A 105 -2.59 -2.00 -22.91
C LEU A 105 -2.14 -0.83 -23.79
N PHE A 106 -0.99 -0.94 -24.44
CA PHE A 106 -0.41 0.13 -25.27
C PHE A 106 -0.35 1.49 -24.58
N GLY A 107 -0.07 1.50 -23.26
CA GLY A 107 0.04 2.72 -22.46
C GLY A 107 -1.29 3.27 -21.94
N VAL A 108 -2.42 2.59 -22.17
CA VAL A 108 -3.73 2.96 -21.64
C VAL A 108 -4.11 2.01 -20.51
N GLU A 109 -4.36 2.57 -19.33
CA GLU A 109 -4.82 1.78 -18.18
C GLU A 109 -6.24 1.27 -18.40
N SER A 110 -6.47 0.02 -18.05
CA SER A 110 -7.77 -0.65 -18.10
C SER A 110 -7.91 -1.67 -16.97
N PRO A 111 -9.12 -2.03 -16.56
CA PRO A 111 -9.34 -3.10 -15.58
C PRO A 111 -8.71 -4.41 -16.02
N MET A 112 -8.37 -5.26 -15.05
CA MET A 112 -7.95 -6.64 -15.36
C MET A 112 -9.10 -7.39 -16.03
N PRO A 113 -8.83 -8.23 -17.03
CA PRO A 113 -9.84 -9.13 -17.57
C PRO A 113 -10.19 -10.22 -16.55
N ASP A 114 -11.30 -10.91 -16.79
CA ASP A 114 -11.63 -12.12 -16.03
C ASP A 114 -10.59 -13.21 -16.37
N LEU A 115 -9.74 -13.51 -15.39
CA LEU A 115 -8.67 -14.48 -15.52
C LEU A 115 -9.06 -15.83 -14.90
N THR A 116 -8.59 -16.90 -15.49
CA THR A 116 -8.72 -18.22 -14.89
C THR A 116 -7.90 -18.31 -13.60
N PRO A 117 -8.52 -18.64 -12.44
CA PRO A 117 -7.78 -18.79 -11.19
C PRO A 117 -6.64 -19.81 -11.33
N THR A 118 -5.47 -19.45 -10.82
CA THR A 118 -4.29 -20.33 -10.84
C THR A 118 -3.49 -20.17 -9.54
N ASP A 119 -2.63 -21.13 -9.26
CA ASP A 119 -1.77 -21.06 -8.08
C ASP A 119 -0.64 -20.03 -8.28
N PRO A 120 -0.30 -19.27 -7.24
CA PRO A 120 0.82 -18.33 -7.27
C PRO A 120 2.15 -19.09 -7.37
N ILE A 121 3.16 -18.44 -7.93
CA ILE A 121 4.52 -18.96 -7.91
C ILE A 121 5.09 -18.74 -6.50
N ILE A 122 5.31 -19.80 -5.76
CA ILE A 122 5.95 -19.75 -4.46
C ILE A 122 7.44 -19.52 -4.67
N LEU A 123 7.93 -18.39 -4.18
CA LEU A 123 9.33 -17.99 -4.31
C LEU A 123 10.17 -18.71 -3.26
N SER A 124 10.73 -19.86 -3.58
CA SER A 124 11.73 -20.51 -2.74
C SER A 124 13.10 -19.90 -2.98
N THR A 125 13.52 -18.96 -2.15
CA THR A 125 14.91 -18.55 -2.10
C THR A 125 15.71 -19.58 -1.31
N LYS A 126 16.84 -20.04 -1.86
CA LYS A 126 17.69 -21.08 -1.24
C LYS A 126 18.27 -20.71 0.14
N GLU A 127 18.09 -19.48 0.61
CA GLU A 127 18.67 -18.97 1.85
C GLU A 127 17.68 -18.74 3.00
N THR A 128 16.36 -18.89 2.77
CA THR A 128 15.38 -18.66 3.84
C THR A 128 14.16 -19.56 3.74
N VAL A 129 14.38 -20.88 3.71
CA VAL A 129 13.28 -21.87 3.70
C VAL A 129 12.44 -21.84 4.99
N GLU A 130 12.90 -21.15 6.04
CA GLU A 130 12.24 -21.15 7.35
C GLU A 130 11.23 -20.00 7.58
N ASN A 131 11.13 -18.98 6.70
CA ASN A 131 10.34 -17.79 7.00
C ASN A 131 9.45 -17.23 5.88
N LEU A 132 9.19 -17.96 4.82
CA LEU A 132 8.19 -17.54 3.83
C LEU A 132 6.80 -18.05 4.24
N SER A 133 6.32 -17.60 5.38
CA SER A 133 4.87 -17.61 5.62
C SER A 133 4.21 -16.69 4.60
N PRO A 134 3.07 -17.11 3.98
CA PRO A 134 2.34 -16.23 3.09
C PRO A 134 2.02 -14.93 3.81
N ILE A 135 2.17 -13.81 3.11
CA ILE A 135 1.75 -12.52 3.63
C ILE A 135 0.25 -12.64 3.96
N LYS A 136 -0.09 -12.35 5.19
CA LYS A 136 -1.47 -12.42 5.68
C LYS A 136 -1.97 -11.01 5.94
N SER A 137 -3.18 -10.76 5.50
CA SER A 137 -3.90 -9.55 5.85
C SER A 137 -4.72 -9.82 7.12
N ILE A 138 -4.63 -8.91 8.09
CA ILE A 138 -5.42 -8.91 9.32
C ILE A 138 -6.22 -7.63 9.34
N GLN A 139 -7.55 -7.73 9.35
CA GLN A 139 -8.43 -6.59 9.53
C GLN A 139 -8.82 -6.45 11.00
N LEU A 140 -8.55 -5.29 11.56
CA LEU A 140 -9.00 -4.88 12.88
C LEU A 140 -10.24 -4.00 12.74
N ASN A 141 -11.28 -4.34 13.46
CA ASN A 141 -12.49 -3.53 13.58
C ASN A 141 -12.42 -2.71 14.89
N LEU A 142 -12.53 -1.39 14.78
CA LEU A 142 -12.33 -0.46 15.88
C LEU A 142 -13.63 0.29 16.27
N ASP A 143 -14.79 -0.24 15.88
CA ASP A 143 -16.08 0.47 15.92
C ASP A 143 -16.38 1.20 17.24
N ASP A 144 -15.93 0.66 18.38
CA ASP A 144 -16.18 1.26 19.70
C ASP A 144 -14.93 1.88 20.37
N LEU A 145 -13.73 1.68 19.80
CA LEU A 145 -12.48 1.97 20.49
C LEU A 145 -11.94 3.39 20.26
N THR A 146 -12.36 4.06 19.19
CA THR A 146 -11.70 5.30 18.74
C THR A 146 -12.52 6.56 18.93
N LEU A 147 -13.77 6.44 19.39
CA LEU A 147 -14.69 7.57 19.57
C LEU A 147 -14.45 8.37 20.87
N ARG A 148 -13.53 7.92 21.73
CA ARG A 148 -13.17 8.59 22.99
C ARG A 148 -11.70 8.94 22.99
N ASP A 149 -11.36 10.11 23.57
CA ASP A 149 -9.97 10.60 23.63
C ASP A 149 -9.02 9.61 24.32
N ASP A 150 -9.46 9.00 25.42
CA ASP A 150 -8.66 8.04 26.18
C ASP A 150 -8.34 6.76 25.38
N THR A 151 -9.31 6.27 24.62
CA THR A 151 -9.14 5.08 23.79
C THR A 151 -8.32 5.37 22.53
N TRP A 152 -8.46 6.56 21.92
CA TRP A 152 -7.63 7.01 20.82
C TRP A 152 -6.15 7.08 21.22
N VAL A 153 -5.85 7.67 22.36
CA VAL A 153 -4.47 7.74 22.87
C VAL A 153 -3.92 6.32 23.10
N GLY A 154 -4.71 5.45 23.72
CA GLY A 154 -4.32 4.04 23.94
C GLY A 154 -4.02 3.31 22.64
N PHE A 155 -4.88 3.47 21.63
CA PHE A 155 -4.69 2.89 20.29
C PHE A 155 -3.42 3.42 19.62
N SER A 156 -3.18 4.74 19.68
CA SER A 156 -2.01 5.37 19.06
C SER A 156 -0.70 4.89 19.70
N VAL A 157 -0.67 4.75 21.03
CA VAL A 157 0.48 4.20 21.76
C VAL A 157 0.70 2.73 21.40
N TRP A 158 -0.37 1.93 21.35
CA TRP A 158 -0.30 0.53 20.96
C TRP A 158 0.23 0.37 19.53
N LEU A 159 -0.30 1.15 18.58
CA LEU A 159 0.12 1.10 17.19
C LEU A 159 1.60 1.49 17.02
N SER A 160 2.04 2.53 17.73
CA SER A 160 3.44 2.96 17.74
C SER A 160 4.36 1.88 18.33
N ALA A 161 3.95 1.24 19.42
CA ALA A 161 4.68 0.14 20.02
C ALA A 161 4.74 -1.09 19.10
N LEU A 162 3.64 -1.41 18.43
CA LEU A 162 3.56 -2.49 17.46
C LEU A 162 4.54 -2.28 16.31
N LEU A 163 4.52 -1.10 15.70
CA LEU A 163 5.43 -0.74 14.60
C LEU A 163 6.90 -0.72 15.04
N ASN A 164 7.17 -0.21 16.23
CA ASN A 164 8.54 -0.21 16.76
C ASN A 164 9.06 -1.65 16.94
N ARG A 165 8.26 -2.52 17.53
CA ARG A 165 8.66 -3.89 17.86
C ARG A 165 8.62 -4.86 16.68
N HIS A 166 7.59 -4.75 15.84
CA HIS A 166 7.26 -5.70 14.78
C HIS A 166 7.22 -5.11 13.38
N GLY A 167 7.58 -3.83 13.20
CA GLY A 167 7.47 -3.16 11.90
C GLY A 167 8.34 -3.75 10.79
N ASN A 168 9.29 -4.63 11.10
CA ASN A 168 10.00 -5.40 10.07
C ASN A 168 9.16 -6.58 9.54
N GLN A 169 8.17 -7.04 10.31
CA GLN A 169 7.28 -8.14 9.97
C GLN A 169 5.95 -7.62 9.41
N ILE A 170 5.62 -6.36 9.69
CA ILE A 170 4.43 -5.69 9.16
C ILE A 170 4.85 -4.96 7.88
N VAL A 171 4.35 -5.42 6.75
CA VAL A 171 4.64 -4.81 5.45
C VAL A 171 3.96 -3.46 5.34
N ARG A 172 2.69 -3.39 5.78
CA ARG A 172 1.86 -2.20 5.62
C ARG A 172 0.74 -2.12 6.64
N ILE A 173 0.37 -0.91 6.99
CA ILE A 173 -0.88 -0.60 7.69
C ILE A 173 -1.64 0.45 6.88
N LYS A 174 -2.93 0.23 6.69
CA LYS A 174 -3.84 1.21 6.10
C LYS A 174 -5.20 1.13 6.77
N GLY A 175 -5.79 2.29 7.06
CA GLY A 175 -7.14 2.32 7.63
C GLY A 175 -7.68 3.73 7.80
N ILE A 176 -9.00 3.82 7.88
CA ILE A 176 -9.71 5.04 8.24
C ILE A 176 -10.29 4.85 9.63
N VAL A 177 -9.95 5.75 10.53
CA VAL A 177 -10.33 5.67 11.94
C VAL A 177 -11.10 6.91 12.34
N ARG A 178 -12.25 6.75 12.96
CA ARG A 178 -12.99 7.85 13.58
C ARG A 178 -12.36 8.22 14.91
N THR A 179 -12.11 9.50 15.10
CA THR A 179 -11.63 10.06 16.36
C THR A 179 -12.58 11.14 16.84
N PRO A 180 -12.49 11.60 18.10
CA PRO A 180 -13.27 12.73 18.58
C PRO A 180 -13.11 14.02 17.75
N ASN A 181 -11.99 14.13 17.02
CA ASN A 181 -11.66 15.29 16.20
C ASN A 181 -11.93 15.09 14.71
N GLY A 182 -12.61 14.01 14.30
CA GLY A 182 -12.95 13.68 12.93
C GLY A 182 -12.28 12.40 12.44
N ARG A 183 -12.38 12.16 11.14
CA ARG A 183 -11.85 10.95 10.49
C ARG A 183 -10.37 11.13 10.16
N LEU A 184 -9.56 10.12 10.48
CA LEU A 184 -8.14 10.11 10.18
C LEU A 184 -7.79 8.92 9.26
N LEU A 185 -7.04 9.19 8.23
CA LEU A 185 -6.37 8.18 7.42
C LEU A 185 -5.05 7.80 8.10
N LEU A 186 -4.90 6.52 8.39
CA LEU A 186 -3.67 5.93 8.92
C LEU A 186 -2.99 5.15 7.82
N GLN A 187 -1.72 5.41 7.60
CA GLN A 187 -0.92 4.70 6.62
C GLN A 187 0.49 4.46 7.16
N SER A 188 1.01 3.25 6.95
CA SER A 188 2.43 2.96 7.17
C SER A 188 2.97 2.05 6.09
N VAL A 189 4.27 2.14 5.85
CA VAL A 189 5.03 1.13 5.13
C VAL A 189 6.15 0.69 6.05
N ARG A 190 6.14 -0.59 6.42
CA ARG A 190 7.03 -1.17 7.43
C ARG A 190 6.98 -0.36 8.75
N LYS A 191 8.12 0.09 9.24
CA LYS A 191 8.22 0.89 10.47
C LYS A 191 7.81 2.36 10.31
N ILE A 192 7.67 2.82 9.08
CA ILE A 192 7.45 4.23 8.78
C ILE A 192 5.95 4.51 8.78
N MET A 193 5.49 5.15 9.84
CA MET A 193 4.12 5.67 9.94
C MET A 193 4.08 7.07 9.36
N GLN A 194 3.13 7.31 8.47
CA GLN A 194 2.85 8.68 8.00
C GLN A 194 2.08 9.46 9.07
N ASN A 195 2.21 10.78 9.01
CA ASN A 195 1.36 11.62 9.84
C ASN A 195 -0.11 11.34 9.50
N PRO A 196 -0.97 11.05 10.50
CA PRO A 196 -2.39 10.82 10.24
C PRO A 196 -3.02 12.02 9.55
N GLU A 197 -3.67 11.77 8.43
CA GLU A 197 -4.33 12.81 7.64
C GLU A 197 -5.81 12.89 7.98
N ARG A 198 -6.31 14.13 8.10
CA ARG A 198 -7.73 14.36 8.33
C ARG A 198 -8.51 14.25 7.02
N ILE A 199 -9.49 13.36 6.98
CA ILE A 199 -10.37 13.19 5.84
C ILE A 199 -11.66 14.00 6.07
N PRO A 200 -12.13 14.79 5.06
CA PRO A 200 -13.43 15.45 5.16
C PRO A 200 -14.56 14.44 5.36
N ASP A 201 -15.59 14.84 6.13
CA ASP A 201 -16.76 13.96 6.40
C ASP A 201 -17.60 13.70 5.14
N GLU A 202 -17.49 14.56 4.12
CA GLU A 202 -18.22 14.47 2.85
C GLU A 202 -17.48 13.66 1.76
N PHE A 203 -16.45 12.93 2.12
CA PHE A 203 -15.74 12.10 1.12
C PHE A 203 -16.63 10.90 0.74
N ASP A 204 -17.50 11.12 -0.25
CA ASP A 204 -18.40 10.12 -0.87
C ASP A 204 -17.62 9.28 -1.90
N GLY A 205 -16.62 8.58 -1.43
CA GLY A 205 -15.89 7.58 -2.20
C GLY A 205 -16.30 6.20 -1.76
N SER A 206 -17.39 5.68 -2.28
CA SER A 206 -17.80 4.25 -2.45
C SER A 206 -17.32 3.18 -1.46
N THR A 207 -16.95 3.54 -0.24
CA THR A 207 -16.52 2.59 0.80
C THR A 207 -17.18 2.87 2.15
N GLU A 208 -18.51 2.85 2.19
CA GLU A 208 -19.28 2.84 3.46
C GLU A 208 -18.87 1.66 4.38
N THR A 209 -18.19 0.66 3.84
CA THR A 209 -17.77 -0.55 4.57
C THR A 209 -16.38 -0.44 5.23
N ALA A 210 -15.64 0.64 5.00
CA ALA A 210 -14.24 0.74 5.45
C ALA A 210 -14.01 1.63 6.68
N GLU A 211 -15.06 2.24 7.23
CA GLU A 211 -14.93 3.09 8.42
C GLU A 211 -14.58 2.29 9.67
N ASN A 212 -13.69 2.83 10.50
CA ASN A 212 -13.18 2.22 11.74
C ASN A 212 -12.51 0.85 11.53
N LYS A 213 -11.88 0.68 10.38
CA LYS A 213 -11.13 -0.53 10.04
C LYS A 213 -9.68 -0.18 9.78
N VAL A 214 -8.80 -1.01 10.32
CA VAL A 214 -7.37 -0.95 10.06
C VAL A 214 -6.94 -2.31 9.54
N VAL A 215 -6.32 -2.31 8.37
CA VAL A 215 -5.75 -3.50 7.74
C VAL A 215 -4.25 -3.50 7.97
N LEU A 216 -3.75 -4.60 8.52
CA LEU A 216 -2.33 -4.89 8.67
C LEU A 216 -1.97 -5.98 7.65
N ILE A 217 -0.89 -5.79 6.92
CA ILE A 217 -0.35 -6.73 5.94
C ILE A 217 1.06 -7.13 6.35
#